data_fb8492859ac0fbcac23a4adff2223c21
#
_entry.id   fb8492859ac0fbcac23a4adff2223c21
#
_cell.length_a   1.000
_cell.length_b   1.000
_cell.length_c   1.000
_cell.angle_alpha   90.00
_cell.angle_beta   90.00
_cell.angle_gamma   90.00
#
_symmetry.space_group_name_H-M   'P 1'
#
loop_
_entity.id
_entity.type
_entity.pdbx_description
1 polymer ?
#
loop_
_entity_poly.entity_id
_entity_poly.type
_entity_poly.pdbx_seq_one_letter_code
_entity_poly.pdbx_strand_id
1 'polypeptide(L)'
;SHPVNLGLTGGFQTGCRYALEHGYDAVIQFDADGQHMPQYVMPMVERMEQDGADIVIGSRFVDVEKPVSARMIGSRLITSIIKLTCGKTINDPTSGMRLFNHKMVAEFVRRFDFGPEPDSVAFLMRKGAKVSEVQVQMRERQAGESYLNAWKSISYMARTCMSILFVQWF
;
A
#
# COMPACT_ATOMS: atom_id res chain seq x y z
N SER A 1 -18.50 -13.05 6.11
CA SER A 1 -17.34 -13.80 6.67
C SER A 1 -16.92 -14.89 5.70
N HIS A 2 -15.63 -15.26 5.72
CA HIS A 2 -15.11 -16.36 4.92
C HIS A 2 -15.15 -17.66 5.71
N PRO A 3 -15.47 -18.79 5.06
CA PRO A 3 -15.45 -20.11 5.75
C PRO A 3 -14.04 -20.56 6.12
N VAL A 4 -13.02 -20.00 5.47
CA VAL A 4 -11.59 -20.27 5.74
C VAL A 4 -10.80 -18.96 5.73
N ASN A 5 -9.61 -18.97 6.33
CA ASN A 5 -8.72 -17.81 6.30
C ASN A 5 -8.07 -17.70 4.92
N LEU A 6 -8.40 -16.63 4.19
CA LEU A 6 -7.86 -16.32 2.86
C LEU A 6 -6.62 -15.39 2.91
N GLY A 7 -6.13 -15.09 4.11
CA GLY A 7 -5.03 -14.15 4.30
C GLY A 7 -5.41 -12.69 4.00
N LEU A 8 -4.40 -11.82 4.05
CA LEU A 8 -4.56 -10.38 3.84
C LEU A 8 -5.12 -10.07 2.43
N THR A 9 -4.54 -10.67 1.41
CA THR A 9 -4.96 -10.48 0.02
C THR A 9 -6.42 -10.86 -0.20
N GLY A 10 -6.86 -12.01 0.32
CA GLY A 10 -8.25 -12.45 0.18
C GLY A 10 -9.24 -11.55 0.92
N GLY A 11 -8.89 -11.07 2.11
CA GLY A 11 -9.68 -10.08 2.84
C GLY A 11 -9.80 -8.76 2.09
N PHE A 12 -8.68 -8.24 1.60
CA PHE A 12 -8.64 -7.01 0.80
C PHE A 12 -9.47 -7.15 -0.50
N GLN A 13 -9.30 -8.23 -1.24
CA GLN A 13 -10.07 -8.52 -2.46
C GLN A 13 -11.57 -8.57 -2.21
N THR A 14 -11.98 -9.15 -1.08
CA THR A 14 -13.40 -9.18 -0.69
C THR A 14 -13.94 -7.78 -0.39
N GLY A 15 -13.18 -6.96 0.32
CA GLY A 15 -13.53 -5.56 0.56
C GLY A 15 -13.67 -4.76 -0.73
N CYS A 16 -12.73 -4.94 -1.68
CA CYS A 16 -12.79 -4.31 -2.99
C CYS A 16 -14.02 -4.72 -3.80
N ARG A 17 -14.36 -6.02 -3.82
CA ARG A 17 -15.56 -6.52 -4.51
C ARG A 17 -16.83 -5.95 -3.90
N TYR A 18 -16.94 -5.97 -2.58
CA TYR A 18 -18.07 -5.40 -1.87
C TYR A 18 -18.24 -3.92 -2.21
N ALA A 19 -17.16 -3.15 -2.19
CA ALA A 19 -17.19 -1.73 -2.52
C ALA A 19 -17.64 -1.48 -3.97
N LEU A 20 -17.13 -2.27 -4.92
CA LEU A 20 -17.50 -2.16 -6.33
C LEU A 20 -18.98 -2.49 -6.55
N GLU A 21 -19.48 -3.56 -5.95
CA GLU A 21 -20.88 -4.00 -6.05
C GLU A 21 -21.86 -3.02 -5.41
N HIS A 22 -21.45 -2.26 -4.41
CA HIS A 22 -22.30 -1.29 -3.71
C HIS A 22 -22.05 0.17 -4.15
N GLY A 23 -21.22 0.38 -5.18
CA GLY A 23 -21.03 1.70 -5.79
C GLY A 23 -20.24 2.69 -4.93
N TYR A 24 -19.32 2.22 -4.09
CA TYR A 24 -18.43 3.11 -3.35
C TYR A 24 -17.40 3.77 -4.27
N ASP A 25 -17.11 5.05 -4.04
CA ASP A 25 -16.17 5.84 -4.83
C ASP A 25 -14.70 5.53 -4.51
N ALA A 26 -14.42 5.08 -3.30
CA ALA A 26 -13.06 4.78 -2.84
C ALA A 26 -13.04 3.69 -1.76
N VAL A 27 -11.89 3.05 -1.61
CA VAL A 27 -11.62 2.06 -0.56
C VAL A 27 -10.34 2.44 0.15
N ILE A 28 -10.37 2.48 1.48
CA ILE A 28 -9.18 2.63 2.29
C ILE A 28 -8.80 1.31 2.96
N GLN A 29 -7.52 0.94 2.84
CA GLN A 29 -6.92 -0.09 3.69
C GLN A 29 -6.56 0.52 5.03
N PHE A 30 -7.08 -0.06 6.10
CA PHE A 30 -6.90 0.41 7.45
C PHE A 30 -6.72 -0.77 8.41
N ASP A 31 -5.54 -0.90 9.00
CA ASP A 31 -5.25 -2.00 9.91
C ASP A 31 -5.85 -1.74 11.29
N ALA A 32 -6.45 -2.78 11.88
CA ALA A 32 -7.16 -2.72 13.16
C ALA A 32 -6.26 -2.99 14.38
N ASP A 33 -4.94 -2.85 14.24
CA ASP A 33 -3.96 -3.07 15.32
C ASP A 33 -3.66 -1.82 16.18
N GLY A 34 -4.37 -0.71 15.88
CA GLY A 34 -4.25 0.56 16.57
C GLY A 34 -3.10 1.46 16.06
N GLN A 35 -2.32 1.02 15.07
CA GLN A 35 -1.25 1.83 14.48
C GLN A 35 -1.78 2.94 13.60
N HIS A 36 -2.80 2.66 12.78
CA HIS A 36 -3.41 3.64 11.91
C HIS A 36 -4.38 4.54 12.67
N MET A 37 -4.31 5.85 12.43
CA MET A 37 -5.15 6.83 13.10
C MET A 37 -6.24 7.34 12.16
N PRO A 38 -7.54 7.25 12.55
CA PRO A 38 -8.68 7.65 11.69
C PRO A 38 -8.66 9.11 11.25
N GLN A 39 -8.03 9.99 12.01
CA GLN A 39 -7.91 11.42 11.68
C GLN A 39 -7.24 11.70 10.33
N TYR A 40 -6.48 10.76 9.77
CA TYR A 40 -5.82 10.93 8.47
C TYR A 40 -6.70 10.50 7.29
N VAL A 41 -7.85 9.89 7.52
CA VAL A 41 -8.75 9.43 6.44
C VAL A 41 -9.20 10.61 5.58
N MET A 42 -9.74 11.67 6.22
CA MET A 42 -10.21 12.84 5.47
C MET A 42 -9.09 13.60 4.75
N PRO A 43 -7.93 13.88 5.35
CA PRO A 43 -6.78 14.43 4.60
C PRO A 43 -6.35 13.60 3.39
N MET A 44 -6.46 12.27 3.44
CA MET A 44 -6.16 11.43 2.29
C MET A 44 -7.21 11.53 1.19
N VAL A 45 -8.50 11.65 1.55
CA VAL A 45 -9.59 11.88 0.59
C VAL A 45 -9.42 13.24 -0.08
N GLU A 46 -9.21 14.29 0.68
CA GLU A 46 -8.96 15.65 0.17
C GLU A 46 -7.75 15.68 -0.78
N ARG A 47 -6.66 14.97 -0.44
CA ARG A 47 -5.48 14.85 -1.29
C ARG A 47 -5.79 14.11 -2.60
N MET A 48 -6.61 13.05 -2.54
CA MET A 48 -7.05 12.31 -3.73
C MET A 48 -7.80 13.23 -4.69
N GLU A 49 -8.72 14.03 -4.19
CA GLU A 49 -9.51 14.97 -4.98
C GLU A 49 -8.66 16.11 -5.56
N GLN A 50 -7.85 16.75 -4.72
CA GLN A 50 -7.00 17.89 -5.13
C GLN A 50 -6.00 17.52 -6.22
N ASP A 51 -5.35 16.38 -6.08
CA ASP A 51 -4.32 15.94 -7.02
C ASP A 51 -4.91 15.16 -8.22
N GLY A 52 -6.18 14.76 -8.14
CA GLY A 52 -6.77 13.77 -9.05
C GLY A 52 -5.99 12.45 -8.98
N ALA A 53 -5.61 12.03 -7.77
CA ALA A 53 -4.81 10.83 -7.56
C ALA A 53 -5.67 9.58 -7.62
N ASP A 54 -5.12 8.51 -8.19
CA ASP A 54 -5.74 7.20 -8.21
C ASP A 54 -5.48 6.42 -6.91
N ILE A 55 -4.33 6.70 -6.28
CA ILE A 55 -3.89 6.08 -5.02
C ILE A 55 -3.31 7.17 -4.12
N VAL A 56 -3.71 7.18 -2.85
CA VAL A 56 -3.06 8.01 -1.82
C VAL A 56 -2.49 7.11 -0.73
N ILE A 57 -1.22 7.33 -0.41
CA ILE A 57 -0.50 6.58 0.63
C ILE A 57 -0.34 7.47 1.86
N GLY A 58 -0.77 6.98 3.02
CA GLY A 58 -0.43 7.57 4.31
C GLY A 58 1.04 7.28 4.63
N SER A 59 1.90 8.23 4.32
CA SER A 59 3.35 8.11 4.40
C SER A 59 3.89 8.67 5.72
N ARG A 60 4.77 7.94 6.36
CA ARG A 60 5.50 8.41 7.57
C ARG A 60 6.64 9.35 7.23
N PHE A 61 7.01 9.47 5.96
CA PHE A 61 8.28 10.02 5.50
C PHE A 61 8.13 11.05 4.37
N VAL A 62 7.04 11.81 4.34
CA VAL A 62 6.92 12.96 3.43
C VAL A 62 7.79 14.10 3.94
N ASP A 63 7.59 14.48 5.21
CA ASP A 63 8.26 15.61 5.87
C ASP A 63 9.31 15.17 6.89
N VAL A 64 9.49 13.87 7.07
CA VAL A 64 10.39 13.29 8.08
C VAL A 64 11.37 12.32 7.41
N GLU A 65 12.63 12.42 7.74
CA GLU A 65 13.63 11.49 7.21
C GLU A 65 13.47 10.08 7.79
N LYS A 66 13.69 9.08 6.93
CA LYS A 66 13.69 7.68 7.37
C LYS A 66 14.85 7.42 8.33
N PRO A 67 14.61 6.84 9.51
CA PRO A 67 15.67 6.45 10.42
C PRO A 67 16.56 5.35 9.82
N VAL A 68 17.76 5.19 10.38
CA VAL A 68 18.69 4.14 9.97
C VAL A 68 18.34 2.85 10.71
N SER A 69 17.74 1.90 10.00
CA SER A 69 17.48 0.55 10.50
C SER A 69 17.45 -0.44 9.34
N ALA A 70 17.64 -1.74 9.60
CA ALA A 70 17.58 -2.79 8.57
C ALA A 70 16.26 -2.74 7.78
N ARG A 71 15.13 -2.53 8.46
CA ARG A 71 13.81 -2.37 7.84
C ARG A 71 13.74 -1.15 6.92
N MET A 72 14.34 -0.03 7.33
CA MET A 72 14.33 1.20 6.53
C MET A 72 15.31 1.12 5.36
N ILE A 73 16.40 0.38 5.47
CA ILE A 73 17.28 0.09 4.33
C ILE A 73 16.48 -0.65 3.23
N GLY A 74 15.72 -1.69 3.60
CA GLY A 74 14.85 -2.39 2.66
C GLY A 74 13.76 -1.49 2.06
N SER A 75 13.14 -0.63 2.85
CA SER A 75 12.17 0.35 2.36
C SER A 75 12.80 1.35 1.37
N ARG A 76 14.03 1.82 1.63
CA ARG A 76 14.80 2.67 0.70
C ARG A 76 15.12 1.96 -0.61
N LEU A 77 15.46 0.67 -0.54
CA LEU A 77 15.70 -0.14 -1.71
C LEU A 77 14.44 -0.25 -2.58
N ILE A 78 13.29 -0.57 -1.99
CA ILE A 78 12.00 -0.60 -2.70
C ILE A 78 11.69 0.77 -3.32
N THR A 79 11.86 1.87 -2.58
CA THR A 79 11.71 3.24 -3.10
C THR A 79 12.59 3.49 -4.34
N SER A 80 13.86 3.07 -4.28
CA SER A 80 14.81 3.25 -5.38
C SER A 80 14.42 2.45 -6.62
N ILE A 81 13.96 1.21 -6.43
CA ILE A 81 13.49 0.35 -7.52
C ILE A 81 12.21 0.90 -8.15
N ILE A 82 11.25 1.37 -7.36
CA ILE A 82 10.04 2.03 -7.87
C ILE A 82 10.42 3.28 -8.67
N LYS A 83 11.34 4.10 -8.16
CA LYS A 83 11.84 5.27 -8.89
C LYS A 83 12.47 4.89 -10.23
N LEU A 84 13.29 3.84 -10.25
CA LEU A 84 13.95 3.36 -11.47
C LEU A 84 12.95 2.83 -12.50
N THR A 85 11.92 2.09 -12.05
CA THR A 85 10.98 1.38 -12.94
C THR A 85 9.75 2.20 -13.32
N CYS A 86 9.33 3.13 -12.46
CA CYS A 86 8.11 3.94 -12.65
C CYS A 86 8.41 5.43 -12.90
N GLY A 87 9.67 5.87 -12.75
CA GLY A 87 10.07 7.28 -12.91
C GLY A 87 9.57 8.21 -11.80
N LYS A 88 8.88 7.70 -10.78
CA LYS A 88 8.32 8.47 -9.67
C LYS A 88 8.80 7.89 -8.32
N THR A 89 8.97 8.77 -7.34
CA THR A 89 9.37 8.37 -6.00
C THR A 89 8.13 8.18 -5.12
N ILE A 90 8.10 7.09 -4.35
CA ILE A 90 7.21 6.90 -3.20
C ILE A 90 8.09 6.89 -1.95
N ASN A 91 7.81 7.80 -1.02
CA ASN A 91 8.62 7.91 0.20
C ASN A 91 8.37 6.73 1.14
N ASP A 92 7.13 6.24 1.25
CA ASP A 92 6.81 5.11 2.13
C ASP A 92 6.05 3.98 1.40
N PRO A 93 6.72 3.24 0.51
CA PRO A 93 6.07 2.16 -0.23
C PRO A 93 5.59 1.01 0.66
N THR A 94 6.09 0.93 1.90
CA THR A 94 5.73 -0.12 2.87
C THR A 94 4.63 0.28 3.85
N SER A 95 4.05 1.46 3.69
CA SER A 95 2.88 1.85 4.49
C SER A 95 1.68 0.97 4.16
N GLY A 96 0.97 0.51 5.18
CA GLY A 96 -0.29 -0.23 5.06
C GLY A 96 -1.51 0.68 4.90
N MET A 97 -1.38 1.98 5.18
CA MET A 97 -2.51 2.91 5.06
C MET A 97 -2.61 3.47 3.64
N ARG A 98 -3.56 2.98 2.86
CA ARG A 98 -3.70 3.32 1.44
C ARG A 98 -5.15 3.54 1.06
N LEU A 99 -5.41 4.62 0.32
CA LEU A 99 -6.71 4.94 -0.26
C LEU A 99 -6.64 4.70 -1.77
N PHE A 100 -7.62 4.00 -2.31
CA PHE A 100 -7.75 3.65 -3.72
C PHE A 100 -9.05 4.20 -4.26
N ASN A 101 -9.04 4.88 -5.39
CA ASN A 101 -10.27 5.33 -6.06
C ASN A 101 -11.00 4.15 -6.73
N HIS A 102 -12.22 4.38 -7.18
CA HIS A 102 -13.07 3.37 -7.83
C HIS A 102 -12.36 2.64 -9.00
N LYS A 103 -11.59 3.37 -9.81
CA LYS A 103 -10.83 2.79 -10.93
C LYS A 103 -9.80 1.77 -10.47
N MET A 104 -9.07 2.08 -9.39
CA MET A 104 -8.09 1.15 -8.83
C MET A 104 -8.75 -0.04 -8.15
N VAL A 105 -9.88 0.18 -7.47
CA VAL A 105 -10.69 -0.90 -6.89
C VAL A 105 -11.12 -1.89 -7.97
N ALA A 106 -11.58 -1.41 -9.13
CA ALA A 106 -11.94 -2.26 -10.26
C ALA A 106 -10.74 -3.05 -10.82
N GLU A 107 -9.53 -2.44 -10.86
CA GLU A 107 -8.31 -3.15 -11.28
C GLU A 107 -7.93 -4.26 -10.29
N PHE A 108 -8.06 -4.04 -8.98
CA PHE A 108 -7.83 -5.08 -7.98
C PHE A 108 -8.81 -6.24 -8.12
N VAL A 109 -10.10 -5.97 -8.34
CA VAL A 109 -11.13 -7.01 -8.48
C VAL A 109 -10.90 -7.89 -9.71
N ARG A 110 -10.34 -7.34 -10.78
CA ARG A 110 -10.01 -8.11 -12.01
C ARG A 110 -8.84 -9.09 -11.83
N ARG A 111 -8.04 -8.95 -10.78
CA ARG A 111 -6.80 -9.70 -10.56
C ARG A 111 -6.84 -10.40 -9.21
N PHE A 112 -7.06 -11.72 -9.21
CA PHE A 112 -7.27 -12.51 -7.99
C PHE A 112 -6.08 -12.57 -7.03
N ASP A 113 -4.87 -12.43 -7.53
CA ASP A 113 -3.61 -12.50 -6.79
C ASP A 113 -3.08 -11.12 -6.37
N PHE A 114 -3.79 -10.05 -6.74
CA PHE A 114 -3.38 -8.69 -6.47
C PHE A 114 -3.79 -8.27 -5.06
N GLY A 115 -2.81 -8.14 -4.19
CA GLY A 115 -2.96 -7.59 -2.85
C GLY A 115 -2.53 -6.13 -2.77
N PRO A 116 -2.75 -5.46 -1.64
CA PRO A 116 -2.34 -4.07 -1.44
C PRO A 116 -0.84 -3.99 -1.08
N GLU A 117 0.01 -4.57 -1.91
CA GLU A 117 1.45 -4.66 -1.70
C GLU A 117 2.20 -3.58 -2.53
N PRO A 118 3.47 -3.24 -2.21
CA PRO A 118 4.23 -2.23 -2.95
C PRO A 118 4.41 -2.56 -4.43
N ASP A 119 4.51 -3.82 -4.77
CA ASP A 119 4.67 -4.28 -6.15
C ASP A 119 3.40 -4.09 -6.97
N SER A 120 2.21 -4.33 -6.38
CA SER A 120 0.93 -4.02 -7.02
C SER A 120 0.78 -2.53 -7.28
N VAL A 121 1.20 -1.68 -6.33
CA VAL A 121 1.22 -0.22 -6.53
C VAL A 121 2.17 0.16 -7.66
N ALA A 122 3.38 -0.40 -7.69
CA ALA A 122 4.35 -0.16 -8.76
C ALA A 122 3.81 -0.58 -10.13
N PHE A 123 3.12 -1.72 -10.21
CA PHE A 123 2.44 -2.15 -11.43
C PHE A 123 1.39 -1.13 -11.89
N LEU A 124 0.51 -0.69 -10.99
CA LEU A 124 -0.52 0.29 -11.30
C LEU A 124 0.09 1.63 -11.75
N MET A 125 1.19 2.06 -11.12
CA MET A 125 1.94 3.25 -11.56
C MET A 125 2.47 3.12 -12.98
N ARG A 126 3.01 1.97 -13.37
CA ARG A 126 3.44 1.72 -14.76
C ARG A 126 2.27 1.73 -15.75
N LYS A 127 1.08 1.37 -15.30
CA LYS A 127 -0.19 1.50 -16.06
C LYS A 127 -0.74 2.93 -16.07
N GLY A 128 -0.02 3.88 -15.50
CA GLY A 128 -0.39 5.29 -15.52
C GLY A 128 -1.16 5.78 -14.29
N ALA A 129 -1.30 4.96 -13.23
CA ALA A 129 -1.95 5.40 -12.00
C ALA A 129 -1.15 6.55 -11.36
N LYS A 130 -1.88 7.59 -10.94
CA LYS A 130 -1.33 8.71 -10.18
C LYS A 130 -1.29 8.36 -8.70
N VAL A 131 -0.12 8.45 -8.10
CA VAL A 131 0.08 8.22 -6.66
C VAL A 131 0.47 9.52 -5.98
N SER A 132 -0.19 9.84 -4.87
CA SER A 132 0.14 10.93 -3.95
C SER A 132 0.40 10.39 -2.55
N GLU A 133 1.08 11.16 -1.73
CA GLU A 133 1.37 10.82 -0.33
C GLU A 133 0.87 11.92 0.60
N VAL A 134 0.40 11.52 1.77
CA VAL A 134 0.00 12.40 2.88
C VAL A 134 0.85 12.04 4.08
N GLN A 135 1.47 13.04 4.73
CA GLN A 135 2.21 12.82 5.97
C GLN A 135 1.26 12.31 7.06
N VAL A 136 1.57 11.13 7.60
CA VAL A 136 0.85 10.55 8.73
C VAL A 136 1.82 10.19 9.85
N GLN A 137 1.29 10.15 11.07
CA GLN A 137 1.96 9.53 12.20
C GLN A 137 1.30 8.18 12.47
N MET A 138 2.10 7.18 12.76
CA MET A 138 1.61 5.87 13.20
C MET A 138 1.93 5.70 14.68
N ARG A 139 0.98 5.17 15.43
CA ARG A 139 1.18 4.80 16.83
C ARG A 139 1.97 3.52 16.95
N GLU A 140 2.49 3.26 18.13
CA GLU A 140 2.97 1.92 18.45
C GLU A 140 1.80 0.94 18.46
N ARG A 141 2.06 -0.28 18.04
CA ARG A 141 1.05 -1.34 17.99
C ARG A 141 0.51 -1.60 19.39
N GLN A 142 -0.81 -1.56 19.54
CA GLN A 142 -1.49 -1.77 20.81
C GLN A 142 -1.81 -3.23 21.10
N ALA A 143 -1.90 -4.07 20.04
CA ALA A 143 -2.24 -5.48 20.18
C ALA A 143 -1.56 -6.33 19.09
N GLY A 144 -1.34 -7.60 19.40
CA GLY A 144 -0.76 -8.58 18.48
C GLY A 144 0.76 -8.49 18.35
N GLU A 145 1.36 -9.58 17.90
CA GLU A 145 2.79 -9.64 17.58
C GLU A 145 3.03 -9.30 16.10
N SER A 146 4.22 -8.75 15.81
CA SER A 146 4.60 -8.53 14.41
C SER A 146 4.74 -9.88 13.69
N TYR A 147 3.94 -10.08 12.65
CA TYR A 147 4.07 -11.25 11.78
C TYR A 147 5.47 -11.35 11.13
N LEU A 148 6.15 -10.20 10.97
CA LEU A 148 7.46 -10.10 10.35
C LEU A 148 8.56 -10.08 11.42
N ASN A 149 9.25 -11.19 11.61
CA ASN A 149 10.55 -11.21 12.26
C ASN A 149 11.64 -10.69 11.29
N ALA A 150 12.87 -10.49 11.75
CA ALA A 150 13.95 -9.91 10.92
C ALA A 150 14.17 -10.69 9.61
N TRP A 151 14.18 -12.02 9.66
CA TRP A 151 14.39 -12.87 8.49
C TRP A 151 13.21 -12.81 7.50
N LYS A 152 11.98 -12.87 8.00
CA LYS A 152 10.78 -12.72 7.17
C LYS A 152 10.71 -11.34 6.53
N SER A 153 11.17 -10.29 7.24
CA SER A 153 11.22 -8.92 6.68
C SER A 153 12.22 -8.83 5.51
N ILE A 154 13.41 -9.43 5.64
CA ILE A 154 14.39 -9.46 4.56
C ILE A 154 13.85 -10.25 3.35
N SER A 155 13.29 -11.44 3.59
CA SER A 155 12.70 -12.26 2.54
C SER A 155 11.55 -11.55 1.83
N TYR A 156 10.65 -10.90 2.58
CA TYR A 156 9.57 -10.08 2.03
C TYR A 156 10.11 -8.96 1.12
N MET A 157 11.10 -8.21 1.58
CA MET A 157 11.67 -7.12 0.80
C MET A 157 12.37 -7.60 -0.45
N ALA A 158 13.14 -8.70 -0.36
CA ALA A 158 13.79 -9.30 -1.53
C ALA A 158 12.75 -9.78 -2.56
N ARG A 159 11.71 -10.47 -2.11
CA ARG A 159 10.59 -10.90 -2.96
C ARG A 159 9.88 -9.73 -3.63
N THR A 160 9.58 -8.67 -2.89
CA THR A 160 8.94 -7.45 -3.41
C THR A 160 9.82 -6.78 -4.47
N CYS A 161 11.13 -6.65 -4.21
CA CYS A 161 12.08 -6.11 -5.17
C CYS A 161 12.14 -6.93 -6.46
N MET A 162 12.21 -8.26 -6.34
CA MET A 162 12.21 -9.17 -7.48
C MET A 162 10.88 -9.10 -8.26
N SER A 163 9.76 -9.02 -7.56
CA SER A 163 8.45 -8.84 -8.19
C SER A 163 8.39 -7.56 -9.02
N ILE A 164 8.80 -6.43 -8.46
CA ILE A 164 8.81 -5.13 -9.18
C ILE A 164 9.73 -5.16 -10.39
N LEU A 165 10.91 -5.80 -10.28
CA LEU A 165 11.91 -5.80 -11.36
C LEU A 165 11.57 -6.77 -12.49
N PHE A 166 10.98 -7.94 -12.20
CA PHE A 166 10.88 -9.02 -13.17
C PHE A 166 9.46 -9.51 -13.43
N VAL A 167 8.65 -9.71 -12.38
CA VAL A 167 7.35 -10.37 -12.54
C VAL A 167 6.28 -9.43 -13.10
N GLN A 168 6.37 -8.16 -12.78
CA GLN A 168 5.34 -7.19 -13.13
C GLN A 168 5.50 -6.56 -14.53
N TRP A 169 6.40 -7.08 -15.35
CA TRP A 169 6.58 -6.65 -16.74
C TRP A 169 5.74 -7.47 -17.72
N PHE A 170 5.22 -8.59 -17.28
CA PHE A 170 4.39 -9.54 -18.03
C PHE A 170 2.99 -9.62 -17.41
#